data_1db8dbc604107ee0b3f1a7acd5a3636f
#
_entry.id   1db8dbc604107ee0b3f1a7acd5a3636f
#
_cell.length_a   1.000
_cell.length_b   1.000
_cell.length_c   1.000
_cell.angle_alpha   90.00
_cell.angle_beta   90.00
_cell.angle_gamma   90.00
#
_symmetry.space_group_name_H-M   'P 1'
#
loop_
_entity.id
_entity.type
_entity.pdbx_description
1 polymer ?
#
loop_
_entity_poly.entity_id
_entity_poly.type
_entity_poly.pdbx_seq_one_letter_code
_entity_poly.pdbx_strand_id
1 'polypeptide(L)'
;MGEADIAAISVLLEAASIADGHRALGEHQWLDLVQGGREGFAGFVARESGRERIIAYAQISGGNGASWAVEYVVHPQWRSAGVELQEDLLSAALGEIAAQGGGHVHMWVPKPGPINDAVARAVGMRRGRDLIQMRRALPITEESAVISVRPFRTGEDEAAWLEVNNRAFRDHPEQGSWDLATVTEREYQPWFDPSGFLLHERDGRLAGFCWTKVHEPEDDLMNAAIMHQLGEIYVIAVDPDFQGHGLGRQLVLAGLASLCERGVSTGMLYVDHDNEAARRLYFSLGFVDDHTDRAYVTDVPAGGAGQPPDALGGA
;
A
#
# COMPACT_ATOMS: atom_id res chain seq x y z
N MET A 1 1.53 25.23 -1.16
CA MET A 1 0.63 24.61 -2.16
C MET A 1 -0.78 25.14 -1.93
N GLY A 2 -1.49 25.61 -2.96
CA GLY A 2 -2.84 26.18 -2.88
C GLY A 2 -3.85 25.34 -3.68
N GLU A 3 -5.15 25.73 -3.62
CA GLU A 3 -6.22 25.01 -4.36
C GLU A 3 -5.93 24.88 -5.86
N ALA A 4 -5.32 25.90 -6.48
CA ALA A 4 -4.94 25.87 -7.90
C ALA A 4 -3.86 24.79 -8.19
N ASP A 5 -2.96 24.54 -7.24
CA ASP A 5 -1.96 23.49 -7.38
C ASP A 5 -2.61 22.11 -7.29
N ILE A 6 -3.56 21.93 -6.37
CA ILE A 6 -4.30 20.65 -6.22
C ILE A 6 -5.02 20.29 -7.51
N ALA A 7 -5.72 21.26 -8.15
CA ALA A 7 -6.39 21.03 -9.42
C ALA A 7 -5.40 20.64 -10.53
N ALA A 8 -4.24 21.30 -10.60
CA ALA A 8 -3.21 20.99 -11.61
C ALA A 8 -2.54 19.63 -11.34
N ILE A 9 -2.34 19.27 -10.07
CA ILE A 9 -1.84 17.93 -9.69
C ILE A 9 -2.86 16.86 -10.08
N SER A 10 -4.17 17.08 -9.86
CA SER A 10 -5.21 16.14 -10.25
C SER A 10 -5.17 15.80 -11.74
N VAL A 11 -4.94 16.80 -12.59
CA VAL A 11 -4.77 16.59 -14.05
C VAL A 11 -3.52 15.74 -14.36
N LEU A 12 -2.41 15.97 -13.65
CA LEU A 12 -1.20 15.16 -13.77
C LEU A 12 -1.45 13.71 -13.36
N LEU A 13 -2.12 13.50 -12.21
CA LEU A 13 -2.44 12.17 -11.68
C LEU A 13 -3.36 11.40 -12.62
N GLU A 14 -4.39 12.05 -13.17
CA GLU A 14 -5.28 11.45 -14.16
C GLU A 14 -4.51 11.01 -15.41
N ALA A 15 -3.67 11.87 -15.97
CA ALA A 15 -2.86 11.54 -17.15
C ALA A 15 -1.90 10.35 -16.87
N ALA A 16 -1.30 10.31 -15.70
CA ALA A 16 -0.43 9.21 -15.28
C ALA A 16 -1.24 7.92 -15.09
N SER A 17 -2.38 7.98 -14.37
CA SER A 17 -3.23 6.82 -14.13
C SER A 17 -3.74 6.18 -15.42
N ILE A 18 -4.16 6.98 -16.40
CA ILE A 18 -4.58 6.49 -17.72
C ILE A 18 -3.41 5.79 -18.45
N ALA A 19 -2.20 6.36 -18.39
CA ALA A 19 -1.04 5.79 -19.07
C ALA A 19 -0.54 4.48 -18.40
N ASP A 20 -0.67 4.37 -17.08
CA ASP A 20 -0.13 3.26 -16.29
C ASP A 20 -1.16 2.15 -16.06
N GLY A 21 -2.45 2.47 -16.22
CA GLY A 21 -3.54 1.55 -15.97
C GLY A 21 -3.77 1.23 -14.48
N HIS A 22 -3.33 2.13 -13.60
CA HIS A 22 -3.58 2.07 -12.16
C HIS A 22 -3.56 3.47 -11.57
N ARG A 23 -4.07 3.65 -10.36
CA ARG A 23 -4.01 4.93 -9.65
C ARG A 23 -2.55 5.37 -9.47
N ALA A 24 -2.28 6.65 -9.76
CA ALA A 24 -0.96 7.23 -9.65
C ALA A 24 -0.54 7.57 -8.22
N LEU A 25 -1.50 7.69 -7.29
CA LEU A 25 -1.29 7.80 -5.84
C LEU A 25 -2.18 6.80 -5.12
N GLY A 26 -1.71 6.28 -3.99
CA GLY A 26 -2.53 5.52 -3.07
C GLY A 26 -3.66 6.35 -2.45
N GLU A 27 -4.68 5.69 -1.92
CA GLU A 27 -5.88 6.34 -1.35
C GLU A 27 -5.53 7.31 -0.20
N HIS A 28 -4.69 6.88 0.73
CA HIS A 28 -4.27 7.72 1.86
C HIS A 28 -3.49 8.96 1.40
N GLN A 29 -2.62 8.80 0.42
CA GLN A 29 -1.82 9.87 -0.14
C GLN A 29 -2.67 10.88 -0.91
N TRP A 30 -3.71 10.41 -1.58
CA TRP A 30 -4.71 11.28 -2.19
C TRP A 30 -5.48 12.09 -1.14
N LEU A 31 -5.88 11.47 -0.04
CA LEU A 31 -6.57 12.16 1.07
C LEU A 31 -5.66 13.21 1.71
N ASP A 32 -4.39 12.90 1.95
CA ASP A 32 -3.41 13.85 2.47
C ASP A 32 -3.28 15.08 1.55
N LEU A 33 -3.29 14.87 0.22
CA LEU A 33 -3.23 15.95 -0.76
C LEU A 33 -4.46 16.85 -0.71
N VAL A 34 -5.67 16.28 -0.72
CA VAL A 34 -6.92 17.06 -0.88
C VAL A 34 -7.42 17.68 0.43
N GLN A 35 -7.11 17.09 1.57
CA GLN A 35 -7.52 17.60 2.89
C GLN A 35 -6.57 18.64 3.48
N GLY A 36 -5.49 18.99 2.78
CA GLY A 36 -4.54 20.02 3.18
C GLY A 36 -3.42 19.54 4.08
N GLY A 37 -3.23 18.21 4.14
CA GLY A 37 -2.12 17.58 4.84
C GLY A 37 -2.29 17.57 6.36
N ARG A 38 -1.82 16.50 6.95
CA ARG A 38 -1.62 16.33 8.39
C ARG A 38 -0.18 16.70 8.77
N GLU A 39 0.13 16.71 10.05
CA GLU A 39 1.51 16.83 10.51
C GLU A 39 2.40 15.78 9.83
N GLY A 40 3.55 16.20 9.32
CA GLY A 40 4.44 15.35 8.53
C GLY A 40 4.09 15.24 7.05
N PHE A 41 3.13 16.01 6.53
CA PHE A 41 2.88 16.08 5.10
C PHE A 41 3.62 17.26 4.45
N ALA A 42 4.23 17.00 3.27
CA ALA A 42 4.69 18.04 2.36
C ALA A 42 4.57 17.57 0.92
N GLY A 43 4.17 18.49 0.02
CA GLY A 43 4.06 18.24 -1.40
C GLY A 43 5.04 19.09 -2.22
N PHE A 44 5.62 18.50 -3.24
CA PHE A 44 6.63 19.09 -4.13
C PHE A 44 6.14 19.01 -5.57
N VAL A 45 6.33 20.07 -6.34
CA VAL A 45 5.94 20.13 -7.75
C VAL A 45 7.11 20.55 -8.61
N ALA A 46 7.25 19.93 -9.77
CA ALA A 46 8.09 20.43 -10.84
C ALA A 46 7.20 21.02 -11.93
N ARG A 47 7.58 22.22 -12.42
CA ARG A 47 6.87 22.93 -13.48
C ARG A 47 7.67 22.96 -14.77
N GLU A 48 6.98 22.93 -15.90
CA GLU A 48 7.60 23.12 -17.22
C GLU A 48 8.23 24.51 -17.28
N SER A 49 9.49 24.59 -17.71
CA SER A 49 10.22 25.87 -17.81
C SER A 49 9.44 26.88 -18.67
N GLY A 50 9.18 28.07 -18.11
CA GLY A 50 8.44 29.14 -18.76
C GLY A 50 6.92 28.93 -18.89
N ARG A 51 6.37 27.90 -18.20
CA ARG A 51 4.92 27.60 -18.17
C ARG A 51 4.47 27.25 -16.75
N GLU A 52 3.18 27.46 -16.46
CA GLU A 52 2.57 27.10 -15.17
C GLU A 52 2.21 25.61 -15.06
N ARG A 53 2.42 24.82 -16.10
CA ARG A 53 2.05 23.40 -16.12
C ARG A 53 2.92 22.59 -15.15
N ILE A 54 2.27 21.85 -14.26
CA ILE A 54 2.94 20.86 -13.41
C ILE A 54 3.23 19.62 -14.26
N ILE A 55 4.48 19.18 -14.24
CA ILE A 55 4.97 18.02 -15.00
C ILE A 55 5.40 16.86 -14.12
N ALA A 56 5.64 17.13 -12.84
CA ALA A 56 5.87 16.08 -11.84
C ALA A 56 5.43 16.54 -10.46
N TYR A 57 5.10 15.58 -9.63
CA TYR A 57 4.67 15.76 -8.24
C TYR A 57 5.33 14.72 -7.35
N ALA A 58 5.73 15.08 -6.15
CA ALA A 58 6.05 14.15 -5.07
C ALA A 58 5.42 14.62 -3.77
N GLN A 59 5.18 13.69 -2.87
CA GLN A 59 4.77 13.98 -1.51
C GLN A 59 5.47 13.10 -0.50
N ILE A 60 5.57 13.61 0.71
CA ILE A 60 5.94 12.85 1.89
C ILE A 60 4.74 12.79 2.83
N SER A 61 4.61 11.68 3.51
CA SER A 61 3.60 11.48 4.56
C SER A 61 4.28 10.82 5.76
N GLY A 62 4.23 11.50 6.90
CA GLY A 62 4.74 10.96 8.16
C GLY A 62 3.85 9.84 8.68
N GLY A 63 4.47 8.73 9.08
CA GLY A 63 3.83 7.60 9.76
C GLY A 63 4.19 7.55 11.24
N ASN A 64 3.79 6.48 11.91
CA ASN A 64 4.14 6.24 13.30
C ASN A 64 5.65 5.96 13.47
N GLY A 65 6.28 6.50 14.51
CA GLY A 65 7.63 6.12 14.92
C GLY A 65 8.77 6.51 13.96
N ALA A 66 8.78 7.72 13.42
CA ALA A 66 9.79 8.23 12.47
C ALA A 66 9.88 7.38 11.17
N SER A 67 8.75 6.84 10.73
CA SER A 67 8.61 6.20 9.42
C SER A 67 7.96 7.17 8.43
N TRP A 68 8.44 7.19 7.19
CA TRP A 68 8.00 8.09 6.13
C TRP A 68 7.62 7.34 4.87
N ALA A 69 6.48 7.67 4.31
CA ALA A 69 6.15 7.29 2.94
C ALA A 69 6.53 8.42 1.99
N VAL A 70 7.13 8.07 0.86
CA VAL A 70 7.39 8.99 -0.26
C VAL A 70 6.72 8.44 -1.49
N GLU A 71 5.96 9.26 -2.20
CA GLU A 71 5.42 8.93 -3.51
C GLU A 71 5.75 10.01 -4.52
N TYR A 72 5.94 9.62 -5.78
CA TYR A 72 6.15 10.58 -6.86
C TYR A 72 5.45 10.15 -8.15
N VAL A 73 5.05 11.13 -8.92
CA VAL A 73 4.40 10.94 -10.21
C VAL A 73 5.03 11.88 -11.24
N VAL A 74 5.37 11.35 -12.41
CA VAL A 74 5.85 12.12 -13.54
C VAL A 74 4.86 11.99 -14.70
N HIS A 75 4.51 13.11 -15.32
CA HIS A 75 3.64 13.14 -16.48
C HIS A 75 4.22 12.23 -17.60
N PRO A 76 3.42 11.36 -18.23
CA PRO A 76 3.91 10.34 -19.17
C PRO A 76 4.82 10.88 -20.27
N GLN A 77 4.54 12.07 -20.79
CA GLN A 77 5.36 12.72 -21.83
C GLN A 77 6.78 13.13 -21.38
N TRP A 78 7.02 13.20 -20.07
CA TRP A 78 8.29 13.64 -19.48
C TRP A 78 9.14 12.52 -18.91
N ARG A 79 8.64 11.28 -18.91
CA ARG A 79 9.33 10.13 -18.33
C ARG A 79 10.59 9.71 -19.09
N SER A 80 10.67 10.03 -20.37
CA SER A 80 11.83 9.71 -21.22
C SER A 80 12.93 10.77 -21.20
N ALA A 81 12.76 11.85 -20.45
CA ALA A 81 13.73 12.96 -20.40
C ALA A 81 14.97 12.67 -19.51
N GLY A 82 15.10 11.47 -18.96
CA GLY A 82 16.16 11.09 -18.03
C GLY A 82 15.66 10.91 -16.59
N VAL A 83 16.57 10.76 -15.65
CA VAL A 83 16.27 10.59 -14.22
C VAL A 83 16.36 11.87 -13.40
N GLU A 84 16.91 12.93 -13.98
CA GLU A 84 17.27 14.18 -13.29
C GLU A 84 16.04 14.84 -12.65
N LEU A 85 14.90 14.85 -13.35
CA LEU A 85 13.66 15.42 -12.83
C LEU A 85 13.17 14.68 -11.57
N GLN A 86 13.22 13.36 -11.61
CA GLN A 86 12.83 12.51 -10.49
C GLN A 86 13.83 12.64 -9.33
N GLU A 87 15.13 12.70 -9.65
CA GLU A 87 16.21 12.87 -8.67
C GLU A 87 16.06 14.18 -7.92
N ASP A 88 15.87 15.30 -8.62
CA ASP A 88 15.65 16.62 -8.01
C ASP A 88 14.43 16.62 -7.09
N LEU A 89 13.33 16.05 -7.56
CA LEU A 89 12.05 16.02 -6.84
C LEU A 89 12.16 15.17 -5.56
N LEU A 90 12.71 13.97 -5.68
CA LEU A 90 12.90 13.07 -4.54
C LEU A 90 13.97 13.58 -3.57
N SER A 91 15.03 14.22 -4.06
CA SER A 91 16.05 14.86 -3.20
C SER A 91 15.45 15.97 -2.36
N ALA A 92 14.54 16.78 -2.94
CA ALA A 92 13.80 17.79 -2.17
C ALA A 92 12.91 17.15 -1.09
N ALA A 93 12.21 16.05 -1.42
CA ALA A 93 11.39 15.32 -0.48
C ALA A 93 12.21 14.72 0.68
N LEU A 94 13.33 14.07 0.38
CA LEU A 94 14.24 13.50 1.39
C LEU A 94 14.90 14.60 2.25
N GLY A 95 15.20 15.75 1.64
CA GLY A 95 15.71 16.93 2.36
C GLY A 95 14.71 17.46 3.39
N GLU A 96 13.43 17.49 3.06
CA GLU A 96 12.37 17.88 4.00
C GLU A 96 12.23 16.87 5.15
N ILE A 97 12.30 15.57 4.86
CA ILE A 97 12.32 14.53 5.90
C ILE A 97 13.51 14.74 6.85
N ALA A 98 14.70 15.03 6.31
CA ALA A 98 15.86 15.35 7.14
C ALA A 98 15.63 16.56 8.04
N ALA A 99 14.99 17.61 7.52
CA ALA A 99 14.65 18.82 8.28
C ALA A 99 13.62 18.54 9.39
N GLN A 100 12.74 17.57 9.19
CA GLN A 100 11.74 17.11 10.18
C GLN A 100 12.26 16.04 11.15
N GLY A 101 13.57 15.81 11.20
CA GLY A 101 14.21 14.91 12.17
C GLY A 101 14.66 13.57 11.60
N GLY A 102 14.49 13.35 10.30
CA GLY A 102 14.90 12.12 9.62
C GLY A 102 14.00 10.92 9.93
N GLY A 103 14.45 9.73 9.56
CA GLY A 103 13.76 8.49 9.84
C GLY A 103 13.88 7.47 8.71
N HIS A 104 13.15 6.36 8.89
CA HIS A 104 13.06 5.33 7.87
C HIS A 104 12.09 5.75 6.76
N VAL A 105 12.55 5.68 5.51
CA VAL A 105 11.76 6.10 4.34
C VAL A 105 11.48 4.89 3.46
N HIS A 106 10.24 4.75 3.03
CA HIS A 106 9.84 3.78 2.01
C HIS A 106 9.10 4.46 0.85
N MET A 107 9.31 3.94 -0.35
CA MET A 107 8.66 4.37 -1.58
C MET A 107 8.19 3.13 -2.34
N TRP A 108 6.89 2.94 -2.43
CA TRP A 108 6.31 1.86 -3.20
C TRP A 108 6.14 2.23 -4.67
N VAL A 109 6.59 1.36 -5.55
CA VAL A 109 6.48 1.54 -7.00
C VAL A 109 5.80 0.31 -7.60
N PRO A 110 4.60 0.46 -8.16
CA PRO A 110 3.93 -0.58 -8.91
C PRO A 110 4.68 -0.90 -10.21
N LYS A 111 4.78 -2.18 -10.56
CA LYS A 111 5.40 -2.66 -11.81
C LYS A 111 6.77 -2.02 -12.09
N PRO A 112 7.73 -2.07 -11.14
CA PRO A 112 8.99 -1.35 -11.26
C PRO A 112 9.81 -1.80 -12.48
N GLY A 113 10.39 -0.82 -13.16
CA GLY A 113 11.31 -1.03 -14.28
C GLY A 113 12.72 -0.53 -14.00
N PRO A 114 13.65 -0.68 -14.98
CA PRO A 114 15.05 -0.23 -14.82
C PRO A 114 15.20 1.26 -14.49
N ILE A 115 14.28 2.11 -14.95
CA ILE A 115 14.28 3.54 -14.67
C ILE A 115 14.03 3.79 -13.17
N ASN A 116 13.11 3.05 -12.55
CA ASN A 116 12.82 3.19 -11.13
C ASN A 116 14.02 2.78 -10.27
N ASP A 117 14.74 1.72 -10.66
CA ASP A 117 15.99 1.33 -10.01
C ASP A 117 17.09 2.40 -10.15
N ALA A 118 17.17 3.06 -11.30
CA ALA A 118 18.14 4.12 -11.53
C ALA A 118 17.82 5.37 -10.69
N VAL A 119 16.56 5.79 -10.66
CA VAL A 119 16.06 6.91 -9.85
C VAL A 119 16.31 6.64 -8.37
N ALA A 120 15.89 5.47 -7.86
CA ALA A 120 16.10 5.11 -6.45
C ALA A 120 17.58 5.15 -6.06
N ARG A 121 18.45 4.61 -6.91
CA ARG A 121 19.91 4.63 -6.66
C ARG A 121 20.47 6.04 -6.66
N ALA A 122 20.00 6.92 -7.57
CA ALA A 122 20.47 8.30 -7.67
C ALA A 122 20.22 9.08 -6.36
N VAL A 123 19.09 8.80 -5.68
CA VAL A 123 18.75 9.43 -4.40
C VAL A 123 19.15 8.61 -3.16
N GLY A 124 20.02 7.59 -3.32
CA GLY A 124 20.53 6.80 -2.21
C GLY A 124 19.55 5.79 -1.60
N MET A 125 18.46 5.48 -2.30
CA MET A 125 17.55 4.41 -1.91
C MET A 125 18.02 3.06 -2.45
N ARG A 126 17.72 1.99 -1.71
CA ARG A 126 17.98 0.59 -2.10
C ARG A 126 16.67 -0.17 -2.26
N ARG A 127 16.72 -1.26 -3.01
CA ARG A 127 15.59 -2.19 -3.09
C ARG A 127 15.30 -2.75 -1.70
N GLY A 128 14.05 -2.71 -1.31
CA GLY A 128 13.48 -3.34 -0.13
C GLY A 128 12.69 -4.60 -0.50
N ARG A 129 11.45 -4.69 -0.02
CA ARG A 129 10.55 -5.82 -0.27
C ARG A 129 9.94 -5.76 -1.67
N ASP A 130 9.69 -6.92 -2.24
CA ASP A 130 8.84 -7.10 -3.42
C ASP A 130 7.53 -7.76 -2.98
N LEU A 131 6.39 -7.16 -3.30
CA LEU A 131 5.06 -7.74 -3.15
C LEU A 131 4.56 -8.20 -4.52
N ILE A 132 4.16 -9.45 -4.61
CA ILE A 132 3.55 -9.99 -5.82
C ILE A 132 2.04 -9.87 -5.69
N GLN A 133 1.41 -9.15 -6.62
CA GLN A 133 -0.01 -9.26 -6.80
C GLN A 133 -0.32 -10.55 -7.54
N MET A 134 -1.19 -11.38 -6.98
CA MET A 134 -1.65 -12.61 -7.62
C MET A 134 -3.14 -12.50 -7.88
N ARG A 135 -3.60 -13.03 -9.03
CA ARG A 135 -5.02 -13.02 -9.45
C ARG A 135 -5.50 -14.39 -9.83
N ARG A 136 -6.82 -14.59 -9.69
CA ARG A 136 -7.52 -15.75 -10.22
C ARG A 136 -8.96 -15.40 -10.61
N ALA A 137 -9.51 -16.12 -11.60
CA ALA A 137 -10.94 -16.04 -11.92
C ALA A 137 -11.80 -16.68 -10.83
N LEU A 138 -13.00 -16.15 -10.62
CA LEU A 138 -14.04 -16.68 -9.75
C LEU A 138 -15.27 -17.11 -10.58
N PRO A 139 -16.06 -18.08 -10.10
CA PRO A 139 -15.93 -18.86 -8.87
C PRO A 139 -14.85 -19.94 -8.94
N ILE A 140 -14.46 -20.48 -7.75
CA ILE A 140 -13.75 -21.76 -7.65
C ILE A 140 -14.82 -22.86 -7.74
N THR A 141 -14.67 -23.74 -8.72
CA THR A 141 -15.65 -24.83 -8.96
C THR A 141 -15.12 -26.19 -8.47
N GLU A 142 -13.82 -26.32 -8.30
CA GLU A 142 -13.15 -27.58 -7.99
C GLU A 142 -13.13 -27.91 -6.50
N GLU A 143 -13.26 -26.89 -5.67
CA GLU A 143 -13.09 -27.01 -4.22
C GLU A 143 -13.94 -25.95 -3.47
N SER A 144 -14.40 -26.28 -2.27
CA SER A 144 -15.12 -25.36 -1.39
C SER A 144 -14.56 -25.44 0.03
N ALA A 145 -14.73 -24.36 0.80
CA ALA A 145 -14.39 -24.37 2.22
C ALA A 145 -15.29 -25.36 2.98
N VAL A 146 -14.67 -26.11 3.88
CA VAL A 146 -15.37 -27.06 4.77
C VAL A 146 -15.39 -26.59 6.23
N ILE A 147 -14.84 -25.40 6.51
CA ILE A 147 -14.85 -24.78 7.84
C ILE A 147 -16.06 -23.86 8.01
N SER A 148 -16.54 -23.74 9.23
CA SER A 148 -17.53 -22.73 9.59
C SER A 148 -16.84 -21.39 9.83
N VAL A 149 -17.32 -20.33 9.20
CA VAL A 149 -16.90 -18.97 9.45
C VAL A 149 -18.10 -18.11 9.83
N ARG A 150 -17.85 -17.04 10.59
CA ARG A 150 -18.85 -16.02 10.88
C ARG A 150 -18.33 -14.63 10.51
N PRO A 151 -19.21 -13.67 10.21
CA PRO A 151 -18.83 -12.29 10.03
C PRO A 151 -18.21 -11.70 11.30
N PHE A 152 -17.33 -10.71 11.10
CA PHE A 152 -16.80 -9.85 12.15
C PHE A 152 -17.91 -8.96 12.73
N ARG A 153 -17.83 -8.68 14.02
CA ARG A 153 -18.78 -7.82 14.74
C ARG A 153 -18.03 -6.60 15.25
N THR A 154 -18.25 -5.47 14.57
CA THR A 154 -17.66 -4.19 14.98
C THR A 154 -18.09 -3.83 16.41
N GLY A 155 -17.13 -3.45 17.24
CA GLY A 155 -17.33 -3.16 18.66
C GLY A 155 -17.25 -4.37 19.59
N GLU A 156 -17.08 -5.58 19.05
CA GLU A 156 -17.02 -6.83 19.84
C GLU A 156 -15.75 -7.66 19.58
N ASP A 157 -15.30 -7.74 18.32
CA ASP A 157 -14.29 -8.71 17.89
C ASP A 157 -12.87 -8.13 17.75
N GLU A 158 -12.70 -6.80 17.81
CA GLU A 158 -11.43 -6.10 17.54
C GLU A 158 -10.30 -6.61 18.44
N ALA A 159 -10.56 -6.76 19.73
CA ALA A 159 -9.54 -7.17 20.69
C ALA A 159 -9.04 -8.60 20.42
N ALA A 160 -9.95 -9.54 20.18
CA ALA A 160 -9.60 -10.92 19.87
C ALA A 160 -8.91 -11.04 18.51
N TRP A 161 -9.36 -10.26 17.54
CA TRP A 161 -8.75 -10.22 16.21
C TRP A 161 -7.33 -9.63 16.26
N LEU A 162 -7.12 -8.49 16.96
CA LEU A 162 -5.81 -7.87 17.14
C LEU A 162 -4.80 -8.82 17.78
N GLU A 163 -5.22 -9.61 18.77
CA GLU A 163 -4.36 -10.62 19.40
C GLU A 163 -3.86 -11.62 18.35
N VAL A 164 -4.76 -12.19 17.55
CA VAL A 164 -4.40 -13.17 16.50
C VAL A 164 -3.58 -12.52 15.39
N ASN A 165 -3.97 -11.33 14.93
CA ASN A 165 -3.23 -10.59 13.90
C ASN A 165 -1.79 -10.34 14.33
N ASN A 166 -1.58 -9.72 15.49
CA ASN A 166 -0.26 -9.34 15.95
C ASN A 166 0.63 -10.55 16.29
N ARG A 167 0.03 -11.67 16.72
CA ARG A 167 0.76 -12.94 16.88
C ARG A 167 1.17 -13.54 15.55
N ALA A 168 0.28 -13.56 14.58
CA ALA A 168 0.53 -14.14 13.25
C ALA A 168 1.55 -13.33 12.44
N PHE A 169 1.51 -11.99 12.57
CA PHE A 169 2.36 -11.06 11.86
C PHE A 169 3.49 -10.46 12.71
N ARG A 170 3.87 -11.09 13.82
CA ARG A 170 4.86 -10.56 14.79
C ARG A 170 6.15 -10.07 14.13
N ASP A 171 6.62 -10.77 13.10
CA ASP A 171 7.86 -10.44 12.39
C ASP A 171 7.61 -9.60 11.11
N HIS A 172 6.35 -9.19 10.87
CA HIS A 172 5.98 -8.39 9.71
C HIS A 172 6.12 -6.88 10.03
N PRO A 173 6.84 -6.10 9.21
CA PRO A 173 7.18 -4.71 9.54
C PRO A 173 5.98 -3.76 9.61
N GLU A 174 4.88 -4.08 8.94
CA GLU A 174 3.73 -3.18 8.81
C GLU A 174 2.44 -3.70 9.48
N GLN A 175 2.34 -5.01 9.75
CA GLN A 175 1.10 -5.61 10.27
C GLN A 175 1.20 -6.15 11.70
N GLY A 176 2.40 -6.40 12.21
CA GLY A 176 2.61 -7.04 13.51
C GLY A 176 2.42 -6.14 14.74
N SER A 177 2.07 -4.87 14.54
CA SER A 177 1.91 -3.87 15.61
C SER A 177 0.63 -3.04 15.49
N TRP A 178 -0.42 -3.62 14.91
CA TRP A 178 -1.70 -2.92 14.82
C TRP A 178 -2.32 -2.77 16.20
N ASP A 179 -2.97 -1.63 16.41
CA ASP A 179 -3.72 -1.30 17.60
C ASP A 179 -5.20 -1.03 17.26
N LEU A 180 -5.99 -0.75 18.28
CA LEU A 180 -7.42 -0.49 18.10
C LEU A 180 -7.67 0.74 17.21
N ALA A 181 -6.84 1.79 17.30
CA ALA A 181 -6.98 2.97 16.46
C ALA A 181 -6.78 2.63 14.98
N THR A 182 -5.77 1.81 14.69
CA THR A 182 -5.46 1.31 13.34
C THR A 182 -6.60 0.51 12.72
N VAL A 183 -7.24 -0.37 13.48
CA VAL A 183 -8.41 -1.14 13.03
C VAL A 183 -9.60 -0.23 12.81
N THR A 184 -9.92 0.60 13.81
CA THR A 184 -11.05 1.51 13.77
C THR A 184 -10.98 2.47 12.57
N GLU A 185 -9.78 2.98 12.23
CA GLU A 185 -9.59 3.81 11.04
C GLU A 185 -10.03 3.08 9.76
N ARG A 186 -9.75 1.78 9.66
CA ARG A 186 -10.15 0.96 8.51
C ARG A 186 -11.63 0.63 8.49
N GLU A 187 -12.24 0.48 9.66
CA GLU A 187 -13.69 0.27 9.79
C GLU A 187 -14.50 1.48 9.33
N TYR A 188 -13.92 2.68 9.39
CA TYR A 188 -14.55 3.91 8.86
C TYR A 188 -14.34 4.11 7.35
N GLN A 189 -13.56 3.24 6.68
CA GLN A 189 -13.38 3.38 5.24
C GLN A 189 -14.64 2.99 4.47
N PRO A 190 -14.97 3.69 3.37
CA PRO A 190 -16.18 3.40 2.57
C PRO A 190 -16.27 1.96 2.05
N TRP A 191 -15.12 1.31 1.84
CA TRP A 191 -15.04 -0.07 1.37
C TRP A 191 -15.21 -1.13 2.47
N PHE A 192 -15.21 -0.72 3.75
CA PHE A 192 -15.31 -1.68 4.85
C PHE A 192 -16.70 -2.33 4.89
N ASP A 193 -16.70 -3.64 4.86
CA ASP A 193 -17.90 -4.47 4.99
C ASP A 193 -17.61 -5.62 5.98
N PRO A 194 -18.19 -5.58 7.19
CA PRO A 194 -17.97 -6.63 8.19
C PRO A 194 -18.45 -8.01 7.72
N SER A 195 -19.38 -8.10 6.76
CA SER A 195 -19.81 -9.38 6.20
C SER A 195 -18.72 -10.07 5.38
N GLY A 196 -17.77 -9.31 4.85
CA GLY A 196 -16.59 -9.81 4.15
C GLY A 196 -15.36 -10.02 5.05
N PHE A 197 -15.49 -9.76 6.34
CA PHE A 197 -14.45 -10.00 7.32
C PHE A 197 -14.80 -11.27 8.12
N LEU A 198 -14.27 -12.40 7.68
CA LEU A 198 -14.64 -13.73 8.13
C LEU A 198 -13.73 -14.22 9.27
N LEU A 199 -14.35 -14.67 10.36
CA LEU A 199 -13.66 -15.22 11.52
C LEU A 199 -13.95 -16.72 11.63
N HIS A 200 -12.91 -17.51 11.91
CA HIS A 200 -13.03 -18.94 12.22
C HIS A 200 -12.61 -19.20 13.67
N GLU A 201 -13.52 -19.77 14.44
CA GLU A 201 -13.31 -20.15 15.83
C GLU A 201 -13.11 -21.66 15.94
N ARG A 202 -12.19 -22.05 16.81
CA ARG A 202 -11.95 -23.43 17.19
C ARG A 202 -11.72 -23.53 18.70
N ASP A 203 -12.38 -24.44 19.36
CA ASP A 203 -12.26 -24.67 20.80
C ASP A 203 -12.51 -23.40 21.64
N GLY A 204 -13.42 -22.53 21.19
CA GLY A 204 -13.79 -21.28 21.87
C GLY A 204 -12.77 -20.16 21.72
N ARG A 205 -11.81 -20.28 20.80
CA ARG A 205 -10.78 -19.28 20.48
C ARG A 205 -10.83 -18.91 19.00
N LEU A 206 -10.49 -17.68 18.67
CA LEU A 206 -10.26 -17.27 17.28
C LEU A 206 -9.00 -17.98 16.76
N ALA A 207 -9.19 -18.87 15.79
CA ALA A 207 -8.13 -19.70 15.22
C ALA A 207 -7.54 -19.11 13.94
N GLY A 208 -8.29 -18.21 13.27
CA GLY A 208 -7.85 -17.54 12.08
C GLY A 208 -8.96 -16.71 11.45
N PHE A 209 -8.60 -15.91 10.48
CA PHE A 209 -9.52 -15.00 9.82
C PHE A 209 -9.13 -14.77 8.36
N CYS A 210 -10.11 -14.29 7.58
CA CYS A 210 -9.92 -13.79 6.22
C CYS A 210 -10.75 -12.52 6.05
N TRP A 211 -10.09 -11.39 5.94
CA TRP A 211 -10.70 -10.09 5.67
C TRP A 211 -10.64 -9.82 4.18
N THR A 212 -11.78 -9.60 3.54
CA THR A 212 -11.87 -9.32 2.11
C THR A 212 -12.25 -7.86 1.87
N LYS A 213 -11.80 -7.32 0.75
CA LYS A 213 -12.13 -5.98 0.26
C LYS A 213 -12.65 -6.09 -1.18
N VAL A 214 -13.75 -5.42 -1.50
CA VAL A 214 -14.21 -5.24 -2.88
C VAL A 214 -13.75 -3.88 -3.35
N HIS A 215 -13.05 -3.85 -4.49
CA HIS A 215 -12.62 -2.60 -5.13
C HIS A 215 -13.75 -2.06 -5.99
N GLU A 216 -14.03 -0.77 -5.86
CA GLU A 216 -14.98 -0.10 -6.75
C GLU A 216 -14.40 -0.01 -8.18
N PRO A 217 -15.26 -0.02 -9.22
CA PRO A 217 -14.80 0.07 -10.61
C PRO A 217 -13.95 1.33 -10.92
N GLU A 218 -14.14 2.40 -10.15
CA GLU A 218 -13.37 3.64 -10.26
C GLU A 218 -11.93 3.49 -9.76
N ASP A 219 -11.64 2.46 -8.97
CA ASP A 219 -10.31 2.18 -8.46
C ASP A 219 -9.39 1.55 -9.51
N ASP A 220 -9.97 1.00 -10.57
CA ASP A 220 -9.24 0.39 -11.69
C ASP A 220 -9.70 0.99 -13.03
N LEU A 221 -9.10 2.13 -13.39
CA LEU A 221 -9.45 2.89 -14.60
C LEU A 221 -9.28 2.09 -15.90
N MET A 222 -8.46 1.04 -15.91
CA MET A 222 -8.32 0.12 -17.05
C MET A 222 -9.47 -0.90 -17.11
N ASN A 223 -10.06 -1.26 -15.98
CA ASN A 223 -11.18 -2.21 -15.90
C ASN A 223 -12.56 -1.54 -15.87
N ALA A 224 -12.64 -0.22 -15.74
CA ALA A 224 -13.91 0.51 -15.86
C ALA A 224 -14.60 0.27 -17.22
N ALA A 225 -13.84 -0.09 -18.27
CA ALA A 225 -14.37 -0.51 -19.56
C ALA A 225 -14.81 -1.98 -19.61
N ILE A 226 -14.37 -2.80 -18.66
CA ILE A 226 -14.73 -4.21 -18.51
C ILE A 226 -15.25 -4.32 -17.09
N MET A 227 -16.57 -4.38 -16.90
CA MET A 227 -17.27 -4.43 -15.60
C MET A 227 -16.89 -5.64 -14.72
N HIS A 228 -15.60 -5.87 -14.51
CA HIS A 228 -15.10 -6.92 -13.63
C HIS A 228 -14.76 -6.33 -12.27
N GLN A 229 -15.64 -6.50 -11.30
CA GLN A 229 -15.31 -6.18 -9.92
C GLN A 229 -14.13 -7.02 -9.46
N LEU A 230 -13.12 -6.35 -8.92
CA LEU A 230 -11.94 -6.96 -8.33
C LEU A 230 -12.16 -7.10 -6.82
N GLY A 231 -11.99 -8.31 -6.30
CA GLY A 231 -12.08 -8.58 -4.87
C GLY A 231 -10.74 -9.03 -4.31
N GLU A 232 -10.36 -8.46 -3.21
CA GLU A 232 -9.08 -8.70 -2.55
C GLU A 232 -9.26 -9.55 -1.30
N ILE A 233 -8.39 -10.54 -1.12
CA ILE A 233 -8.06 -11.06 0.21
C ILE A 233 -7.09 -10.05 0.84
N TYR A 234 -7.67 -9.11 1.59
CA TYR A 234 -6.96 -7.94 2.13
C TYR A 234 -6.02 -8.30 3.27
N VAL A 235 -6.51 -9.04 4.27
CA VAL A 235 -5.68 -9.60 5.35
C VAL A 235 -6.15 -11.01 5.67
N ILE A 236 -5.22 -11.95 5.73
CA ILE A 236 -5.52 -13.33 6.11
C ILE A 236 -4.45 -13.86 7.05
N ALA A 237 -4.88 -14.49 8.14
CA ALA A 237 -3.94 -15.15 9.03
C ALA A 237 -4.57 -16.34 9.75
N VAL A 238 -3.68 -17.25 10.18
CA VAL A 238 -3.96 -18.35 11.09
C VAL A 238 -3.14 -18.11 12.36
N ASP A 239 -3.78 -18.15 13.51
CA ASP A 239 -3.11 -18.07 14.80
C ASP A 239 -2.02 -19.15 14.89
N PRO A 240 -0.81 -18.83 15.37
CA PRO A 240 0.31 -19.77 15.43
C PRO A 240 -0.01 -21.12 16.08
N ASP A 241 -0.91 -21.15 17.08
CA ASP A 241 -1.31 -22.39 17.76
C ASP A 241 -2.15 -23.33 16.87
N PHE A 242 -2.74 -22.83 15.78
CA PHE A 242 -3.61 -23.57 14.87
C PHE A 242 -3.02 -23.78 13.47
N GLN A 243 -1.75 -23.40 13.24
CA GLN A 243 -1.05 -23.62 11.99
C GLN A 243 -0.74 -25.10 11.71
N GLY A 244 -0.39 -25.42 10.46
CA GLY A 244 0.02 -26.78 10.06
C GLY A 244 -1.12 -27.76 9.77
N HIS A 245 -2.40 -27.36 9.91
CA HIS A 245 -3.58 -28.20 9.74
C HIS A 245 -4.43 -27.84 8.50
N GLY A 246 -3.87 -27.10 7.54
CA GLY A 246 -4.58 -26.71 6.31
C GLY A 246 -5.59 -25.56 6.48
N LEU A 247 -5.69 -24.95 7.67
CA LEU A 247 -6.66 -23.90 7.95
C LEU A 247 -6.51 -22.68 7.02
N GLY A 248 -5.28 -22.27 6.69
CA GLY A 248 -5.02 -21.17 5.77
C GLY A 248 -5.69 -21.39 4.40
N ARG A 249 -5.61 -22.61 3.84
CA ARG A 249 -6.30 -22.97 2.59
C ARG A 249 -7.82 -22.78 2.71
N GLN A 250 -8.38 -23.23 3.81
CA GLN A 250 -9.83 -23.16 4.05
C GLN A 250 -10.30 -21.71 4.19
N LEU A 251 -9.51 -20.86 4.83
CA LEU A 251 -9.81 -19.44 4.97
C LEU A 251 -9.74 -18.70 3.62
N VAL A 252 -8.76 -19.02 2.76
CA VAL A 252 -8.72 -18.48 1.39
C VAL A 252 -9.96 -18.88 0.62
N LEU A 253 -10.35 -20.15 0.66
CA LEU A 253 -11.57 -20.65 -0.02
C LEU A 253 -12.82 -19.95 0.50
N ALA A 254 -12.95 -19.76 1.81
CA ALA A 254 -14.08 -19.04 2.41
C ALA A 254 -14.11 -17.56 1.96
N GLY A 255 -12.97 -16.89 1.96
CA GLY A 255 -12.87 -15.49 1.48
C GLY A 255 -13.24 -15.36 0.00
N LEU A 256 -12.76 -16.25 -0.86
CA LEU A 256 -13.09 -16.23 -2.28
C LEU A 256 -14.56 -16.56 -2.55
N ALA A 257 -15.16 -17.46 -1.77
CA ALA A 257 -16.59 -17.74 -1.84
C ALA A 257 -17.42 -16.49 -1.45
N SER A 258 -17.05 -15.81 -0.36
CA SER A 258 -17.69 -14.57 0.07
C SER A 258 -17.57 -13.46 -0.99
N LEU A 259 -16.44 -13.31 -1.66
CA LEU A 259 -16.26 -12.37 -2.76
C LEU A 259 -17.16 -12.74 -3.95
N CYS A 260 -17.25 -14.02 -4.29
CA CYS A 260 -18.10 -14.50 -5.36
C CYS A 260 -19.60 -14.24 -5.08
N GLU A 261 -20.07 -14.46 -3.84
CA GLU A 261 -21.45 -14.16 -3.42
C GLU A 261 -21.80 -12.67 -3.56
N ARG A 262 -20.79 -11.78 -3.50
CA ARG A 262 -20.92 -10.35 -3.73
C ARG A 262 -20.76 -9.94 -5.20
N GLY A 263 -20.75 -10.90 -6.13
CA GLY A 263 -20.71 -10.66 -7.58
C GLY A 263 -19.31 -10.42 -8.15
N VAL A 264 -18.24 -10.61 -7.35
CA VAL A 264 -16.87 -10.45 -7.80
C VAL A 264 -16.49 -11.59 -8.74
N SER A 265 -15.90 -11.26 -9.89
CA SER A 265 -15.46 -12.22 -10.90
C SER A 265 -13.95 -12.49 -10.92
N THR A 266 -13.18 -11.67 -10.23
CA THR A 266 -11.71 -11.81 -10.13
C THR A 266 -11.28 -11.61 -8.68
N GLY A 267 -10.69 -12.65 -8.09
CA GLY A 267 -10.05 -12.58 -6.78
C GLY A 267 -8.58 -12.19 -6.93
N MET A 268 -8.08 -11.33 -6.06
CA MET A 268 -6.68 -10.98 -5.97
C MET A 268 -6.17 -11.01 -4.54
N LEU A 269 -4.87 -10.99 -4.39
CA LEU A 269 -4.15 -10.79 -3.13
C LEU A 269 -2.74 -10.26 -3.39
N TYR A 270 -2.15 -9.71 -2.34
CA TYR A 270 -0.72 -9.43 -2.31
C TYR A 270 0.00 -10.42 -1.41
N VAL A 271 1.19 -10.82 -1.82
CA VAL A 271 2.05 -11.73 -1.06
C VAL A 271 3.52 -11.32 -1.20
N ASP A 272 4.26 -11.37 -0.11
CA ASP A 272 5.70 -11.17 -0.13
C ASP A 272 6.37 -12.16 -1.09
N HIS A 273 7.28 -11.68 -1.94
CA HIS A 273 8.06 -12.53 -2.85
C HIS A 273 8.74 -13.69 -2.11
N ASP A 274 9.24 -13.42 -0.91
CA ASP A 274 9.99 -14.38 -0.10
C ASP A 274 9.09 -15.34 0.71
N ASN A 275 7.77 -15.09 0.74
CA ASN A 275 6.82 -15.99 1.39
C ASN A 275 6.45 -17.18 0.50
N GLU A 276 7.44 -18.07 0.26
CA GLU A 276 7.25 -19.24 -0.58
C GLU A 276 6.11 -20.16 -0.14
N ALA A 277 5.85 -20.26 1.18
CA ALA A 277 4.78 -21.12 1.71
C ALA A 277 3.40 -20.63 1.28
N ALA A 278 3.14 -19.33 1.43
CA ALA A 278 1.88 -18.70 0.99
C ALA A 278 1.76 -18.74 -0.53
N ARG A 279 2.82 -18.43 -1.28
CA ARG A 279 2.83 -18.50 -2.75
C ARG A 279 2.48 -19.88 -3.26
N ARG A 280 3.10 -20.96 -2.70
CA ARG A 280 2.73 -22.34 -3.06
C ARG A 280 1.26 -22.65 -2.80
N LEU A 281 0.72 -22.17 -1.67
CA LEU A 281 -0.71 -22.30 -1.36
C LEU A 281 -1.56 -21.62 -2.44
N TYR A 282 -1.27 -20.37 -2.78
CA TYR A 282 -2.05 -19.61 -3.76
C TYR A 282 -1.95 -20.18 -5.17
N PHE A 283 -0.78 -20.60 -5.62
CA PHE A 283 -0.63 -21.33 -6.88
C PHE A 283 -1.47 -22.63 -6.90
N SER A 284 -1.50 -23.38 -5.80
CA SER A 284 -2.31 -24.59 -5.70
C SER A 284 -3.81 -24.33 -5.72
N LEU A 285 -4.22 -23.09 -5.47
CA LEU A 285 -5.59 -22.59 -5.57
C LEU A 285 -5.87 -21.89 -6.92
N GLY A 286 -4.95 -21.99 -7.88
CA GLY A 286 -5.12 -21.45 -9.23
C GLY A 286 -4.88 -19.95 -9.37
N PHE A 287 -4.28 -19.30 -8.38
CA PHE A 287 -3.77 -17.94 -8.57
C PHE A 287 -2.55 -17.96 -9.50
N VAL A 288 -2.39 -16.88 -10.23
CA VAL A 288 -1.20 -16.62 -11.08
C VAL A 288 -0.64 -15.24 -10.73
N ASP A 289 0.67 -15.09 -10.90
CA ASP A 289 1.33 -13.79 -10.72
C ASP A 289 0.80 -12.80 -11.79
N ASP A 290 0.34 -11.63 -11.36
CA ASP A 290 -0.08 -10.53 -12.24
C ASP A 290 1.06 -9.53 -12.42
N HIS A 291 1.53 -8.95 -11.32
CA HIS A 291 2.68 -8.05 -11.33
C HIS A 291 3.37 -8.02 -9.96
N THR A 292 4.48 -7.32 -9.90
CA THR A 292 5.23 -7.07 -8.67
C THR A 292 5.21 -5.59 -8.36
N ASP A 293 4.99 -5.25 -7.09
CA ASP A 293 5.24 -3.93 -6.54
C ASP A 293 6.50 -3.98 -5.69
N ARG A 294 7.32 -2.94 -5.76
CA ARG A 294 8.59 -2.87 -5.04
C ARG A 294 8.66 -1.69 -4.12
N ALA A 295 9.04 -1.95 -2.86
CA ALA A 295 9.49 -0.91 -1.97
C ALA A 295 10.96 -0.55 -2.25
N TYR A 296 11.26 0.74 -2.37
CA TYR A 296 12.60 1.27 -2.23
C TYR A 296 12.71 1.92 -0.87
N VAL A 297 13.82 1.71 -0.17
CA VAL A 297 13.98 2.15 1.22
C VAL A 297 15.32 2.83 1.45
N THR A 298 15.34 3.76 2.40
CA THR A 298 16.56 4.39 2.92
C THR A 298 16.31 4.88 4.35
N ASP A 299 17.37 5.14 5.09
CA ASP A 299 17.31 5.81 6.39
C ASP A 299 17.90 7.20 6.23
N VAL A 300 17.08 8.22 6.45
CA VAL A 300 17.47 9.63 6.35
C VAL A 300 17.89 10.12 7.73
N PRO A 301 19.15 10.58 7.88
CA PRO A 301 19.58 11.17 9.15
C PRO A 301 18.86 12.49 9.41
N ALA A 302 18.68 12.84 10.69
CA ALA A 302 18.22 14.17 11.06
C ALA A 302 19.18 15.23 10.49
N GLY A 303 18.62 16.22 9.81
CA GLY A 303 19.41 17.37 9.35
C GLY A 303 20.05 18.05 10.55
N GLY A 304 21.36 18.12 10.59
CA GLY A 304 22.06 18.84 11.64
C GLY A 304 21.62 20.29 11.64
N ALA A 305 21.16 20.82 12.79
CA ALA A 305 21.00 22.26 12.96
C ALA A 305 22.33 22.90 12.58
N GLY A 306 22.32 23.71 11.52
CA GLY A 306 23.52 24.36 11.02
C GLY A 306 24.28 25.02 12.17
N GLN A 307 25.49 24.59 12.40
CA GLN A 307 26.40 25.25 13.35
C GLN A 307 26.50 26.72 12.91
N PRO A 308 26.16 27.70 13.76
CA PRO A 308 26.31 29.10 13.38
C PRO A 308 27.80 29.32 12.97
N PRO A 309 28.08 30.09 11.92
CA PRO A 309 29.44 30.36 11.51
C PRO A 309 30.19 30.91 12.72
N ASP A 310 31.30 30.25 13.06
CA ASP A 310 32.20 30.72 14.10
C ASP A 310 32.48 32.20 13.87
N ALA A 311 32.11 33.02 14.86
CA ALA A 311 32.48 34.42 14.90
C ALA A 311 34.01 34.47 14.90
N LEU A 312 34.61 34.80 13.76
CA LEU A 312 36.03 35.09 13.66
C LEU A 312 36.36 36.16 14.69
N GLY A 313 36.95 35.71 15.81
CA GLY A 313 37.51 36.57 16.82
C GLY A 313 38.56 37.47 16.18
N GLY A 314 38.31 38.78 16.15
CA GLY A 314 39.30 39.77 15.90
C GLY A 314 40.23 39.87 17.10
N ALA A 315 41.52 39.81 16.84
CA ALA A 315 42.57 40.41 17.64
C ALA A 315 43.43 41.23 16.70
#